data_03ab8c427a2847fa473b96c49c32d112
#
_entry.id   03ab8c427a2847fa473b96c49c32d112
#
_cell.length_a   1.000
_cell.length_b   1.000
_cell.length_c   1.000
_cell.angle_alpha   90.00
_cell.angle_beta   90.00
_cell.angle_gamma   90.00
#
_symmetry.space_group_name_H-M   'P 1'
#
loop_
_entity.id
_entity.type
_entity.pdbx_description
1 polymer ?
#
loop_
_entity_poly.entity_id
_entity_poly.type
_entity_poly.pdbx_seq_one_letter_code
_entity_poly.pdbx_strand_id
1 'polypeptide(L)'
;MIKLKKINLYHLEFPLKNYVVASFGFMKSRPALILELTDTNDNIGLGEIWCNFPSDGASYKFKLFKNIFVNKLINSNIKHPKDLKLIFESIKTIFVQSDDLGSYNSILSAIDCAYWDLIAKNKKTPLNKFINKNSSNNIEVYASGINSTSAIKSIIAARLLGIKSFKIKTGFDNKLDINLIEKIFKIRKSKENIMLDINQGWDLKNANSYIKKISKHPIFWIEEPISARSSDKDYLNLIENSKVNLALGENVYNENLINILLRNKFLKYFQPDITKYGGISLVHKYINSKYKNKIFLHFLGSGVGLITSAHMMSAINSNGLLETDFNENPLRDNIFNETVKIINGKIYLNNKHGIGFTLNKKIIKK
;
A
#
# COMPACT_ATOMS: atom_id res chain seq x y z
N MET A 1 -20.87 -17.77 7.55
CA MET A 1 -19.99 -17.72 8.75
C MET A 1 -18.72 -18.46 8.39
N ILE A 2 -17.54 -17.87 8.60
CA ILE A 2 -16.25 -18.52 8.42
C ILE A 2 -15.76 -18.96 9.80
N LYS A 3 -15.47 -20.25 9.95
CA LYS A 3 -14.85 -20.80 11.13
C LYS A 3 -13.42 -21.22 10.76
N LEU A 4 -12.44 -20.73 11.52
CA LEU A 4 -11.04 -21.06 11.28
C LEU A 4 -10.69 -22.40 11.90
N LYS A 5 -9.88 -23.17 11.17
CA LYS A 5 -9.30 -24.44 11.63
C LYS A 5 -7.79 -24.31 11.88
N LYS A 6 -7.10 -23.37 11.17
CA LYS A 6 -5.67 -23.19 11.31
C LYS A 6 -5.26 -21.75 11.02
N ILE A 7 -4.25 -21.28 11.76
CA ILE A 7 -3.63 -19.97 11.58
C ILE A 7 -2.12 -20.18 11.49
N ASN A 8 -1.50 -19.69 10.40
CA ASN A 8 -0.06 -19.62 10.26
C ASN A 8 0.36 -18.17 10.06
N LEU A 9 1.49 -17.78 10.64
CA LEU A 9 2.16 -16.52 10.36
C LEU A 9 3.61 -16.83 9.99
N TYR A 10 4.01 -16.41 8.81
CA TYR A 10 5.36 -16.57 8.29
C TYR A 10 6.12 -15.26 8.42
N HIS A 11 7.28 -15.30 9.08
CA HIS A 11 8.22 -14.19 9.16
C HIS A 11 9.34 -14.45 8.15
N LEU A 12 9.40 -13.62 7.13
CA LEU A 12 10.36 -13.71 6.05
C LEU A 12 11.22 -12.46 6.03
N GLU A 13 12.49 -12.61 5.71
CA GLU A 13 13.42 -11.51 5.57
C GLU A 13 14.40 -11.79 4.44
N PHE A 14 14.60 -10.80 3.58
CA PHE A 14 15.52 -10.89 2.46
C PHE A 14 16.52 -9.71 2.51
N PRO A 15 17.83 -9.98 2.71
CA PRO A 15 18.84 -8.94 2.73
C PRO A 15 19.00 -8.29 1.34
N LEU A 16 19.13 -6.96 1.31
CA LEU A 16 19.29 -6.19 0.09
C LEU A 16 20.77 -5.91 -0.20
N LYS A 17 21.18 -6.04 -1.46
CA LYS A 17 22.51 -5.61 -1.92
C LYS A 17 22.61 -4.08 -1.93
N ASN A 18 21.55 -3.40 -2.37
CA ASN A 18 21.45 -1.95 -2.39
C ASN A 18 20.34 -1.50 -1.46
N TYR A 19 20.65 -0.63 -0.51
CA TYR A 19 19.66 -0.14 0.46
C TYR A 19 18.62 0.74 -0.21
N VAL A 20 17.38 0.60 0.22
CA VAL A 20 16.31 1.54 -0.16
C VAL A 20 16.35 2.70 0.82
N VAL A 21 16.42 3.93 0.31
CA VAL A 21 16.57 5.16 1.09
C VAL A 21 15.24 5.92 1.14
N ALA A 22 14.87 6.38 2.32
CA ALA A 22 13.75 7.30 2.58
C ALA A 22 14.25 8.49 3.42
N SER A 23 13.47 9.56 3.54
CA SER A 23 13.85 10.76 4.31
C SER A 23 14.11 10.45 5.79
N PHE A 24 13.50 9.41 6.34
CA PHE A 24 13.58 9.00 7.74
C PHE A 24 14.48 7.78 8.01
N GLY A 25 15.17 7.25 6.99
CA GLY A 25 16.06 6.11 7.18
C GLY A 25 16.27 5.27 5.93
N PHE A 26 16.94 4.13 6.12
CA PHE A 26 17.22 3.20 5.04
C PHE A 26 16.84 1.77 5.43
N MET A 27 16.41 1.00 4.42
CA MET A 27 16.03 -0.40 4.57
C MET A 27 17.18 -1.28 4.09
N LYS A 28 17.73 -2.11 4.98
CA LYS A 28 18.83 -3.06 4.70
C LYS A 28 18.33 -4.41 4.20
N SER A 29 17.10 -4.75 4.52
CA SER A 29 16.43 -6.00 4.14
C SER A 29 14.98 -5.74 3.77
N ARG A 30 14.35 -6.70 3.09
CA ARG A 30 12.91 -6.74 2.85
C ARG A 30 12.27 -7.69 3.84
N PRO A 31 11.61 -7.20 4.89
CA PRO A 31 10.81 -8.05 5.75
C PRO A 31 9.42 -8.29 5.14
N ALA A 32 8.81 -9.43 5.45
CA ALA A 32 7.39 -9.67 5.24
C ALA A 32 6.82 -10.56 6.33
N LEU A 33 5.63 -10.22 6.80
CA LEU A 33 4.82 -11.04 7.69
C LEU A 33 3.57 -11.48 6.95
N ILE A 34 3.53 -12.74 6.54
CA ILE A 34 2.43 -13.30 5.77
C ILE A 34 1.52 -14.12 6.66
N LEU A 35 0.28 -13.68 6.75
CA LEU A 35 -0.80 -14.37 7.46
C LEU A 35 -1.53 -15.32 6.52
N GLU A 36 -1.64 -16.56 6.94
CA GLU A 36 -2.42 -17.62 6.28
C GLU A 36 -3.51 -18.09 7.23
N LEU A 37 -4.76 -17.90 6.87
CA LEU A 37 -5.94 -18.39 7.59
C LEU A 37 -6.56 -19.54 6.82
N THR A 38 -6.72 -20.71 7.46
CA THR A 38 -7.40 -21.85 6.85
C THR A 38 -8.77 -22.03 7.51
N ASP A 39 -9.83 -22.07 6.73
CA ASP A 39 -11.18 -22.32 7.21
C ASP A 39 -11.50 -23.83 7.30
N THR A 40 -12.66 -24.17 7.84
CA THR A 40 -13.13 -25.56 7.95
C THR A 40 -13.44 -26.22 6.62
N ASN A 41 -13.49 -25.49 5.52
CA ASN A 41 -13.64 -26.00 4.15
C ASN A 41 -12.30 -26.13 3.42
N ASP A 42 -11.18 -26.00 4.13
CA ASP A 42 -9.82 -26.03 3.60
C ASP A 42 -9.46 -24.89 2.64
N ASN A 43 -10.28 -23.84 2.56
CA ASN A 43 -9.89 -22.64 1.86
C ASN A 43 -8.82 -21.89 2.66
N ILE A 44 -7.85 -21.32 1.95
CA ILE A 44 -6.76 -20.53 2.53
C ILE A 44 -6.92 -19.07 2.15
N GLY A 45 -7.08 -18.19 3.13
CA GLY A 45 -7.06 -16.74 2.95
C GLY A 45 -5.70 -16.14 3.31
N LEU A 46 -5.21 -15.22 2.51
CA LEU A 46 -3.91 -14.61 2.68
C LEU A 46 -4.02 -13.12 3.04
N GLY A 47 -3.20 -12.68 3.97
CA GLY A 47 -3.03 -11.28 4.35
C GLY A 47 -1.56 -10.95 4.61
N GLU A 48 -1.22 -9.70 4.58
CA GLU A 48 0.13 -9.20 4.89
C GLU A 48 0.07 -8.17 5.99
N ILE A 49 0.86 -8.36 7.06
CA ILE A 49 1.05 -7.37 8.11
C ILE A 49 2.19 -6.44 7.68
N TRP A 50 1.90 -5.16 7.45
CA TRP A 50 2.93 -4.19 7.14
C TRP A 50 3.99 -4.12 8.27
N CYS A 51 5.26 -4.28 7.92
CA CYS A 51 6.34 -4.40 8.89
C CYS A 51 7.69 -3.84 8.42
N ASN A 52 7.68 -2.99 7.38
CA ASN A 52 8.91 -2.49 6.76
C ASN A 52 9.74 -1.59 7.69
N PHE A 53 9.13 -0.91 8.65
CA PHE A 53 9.78 -0.05 9.63
C PHE A 53 9.13 -0.19 11.00
N PRO A 54 9.90 0.01 12.11
CA PRO A 54 11.38 0.05 12.19
C PRO A 54 12.02 -1.30 11.82
N SER A 55 13.36 -1.39 11.82
CA SER A 55 14.10 -2.60 11.42
C SER A 55 13.63 -3.88 12.11
N ASP A 56 13.32 -3.82 13.40
CA ASP A 56 12.82 -4.96 14.20
C ASP A 56 11.29 -5.09 14.18
N GLY A 57 10.60 -4.27 13.39
CA GLY A 57 9.15 -4.21 13.36
C GLY A 57 8.49 -5.53 12.99
N ALA A 58 9.11 -6.32 12.12
CA ALA A 58 8.61 -7.65 11.75
C ALA A 58 8.63 -8.62 12.93
N SER A 59 9.77 -8.77 13.61
CA SER A 59 9.91 -9.64 14.80
C SER A 59 8.98 -9.22 15.92
N TYR A 60 8.82 -7.92 16.14
CA TYR A 60 7.93 -7.36 17.15
C TYR A 60 6.47 -7.70 16.84
N LYS A 61 5.98 -7.39 15.66
CA LYS A 61 4.59 -7.66 15.25
C LYS A 61 4.28 -9.15 15.16
N PHE A 62 5.26 -9.98 14.81
CA PHE A 62 5.13 -11.44 14.85
C PHE A 62 4.81 -11.93 16.26
N LYS A 63 5.55 -11.45 17.28
CA LYS A 63 5.31 -11.79 18.70
C LYS A 63 3.95 -11.26 19.17
N LEU A 64 3.60 -10.03 18.85
CA LEU A 64 2.29 -9.45 19.18
C LEU A 64 1.16 -10.29 18.61
N PHE A 65 1.22 -10.65 17.34
CA PHE A 65 0.20 -11.47 16.70
C PHE A 65 0.04 -12.80 17.40
N LYS A 66 1.14 -13.53 17.63
CA LYS A 66 1.10 -14.85 18.30
C LYS A 66 0.53 -14.80 19.71
N ASN A 67 0.96 -13.81 20.50
CA ASN A 67 0.64 -13.77 21.93
C ASN A 67 -0.73 -13.16 22.22
N ILE A 68 -1.23 -12.24 21.36
CA ILE A 68 -2.42 -11.43 21.66
C ILE A 68 -3.57 -11.78 20.71
N PHE A 69 -3.32 -11.97 19.41
CA PHE A 69 -4.40 -12.09 18.42
C PHE A 69 -4.84 -13.52 18.14
N VAL A 70 -3.93 -14.51 18.14
CA VAL A 70 -4.22 -15.88 17.70
C VAL A 70 -5.37 -16.52 18.47
N ASN A 71 -5.31 -16.52 19.81
CA ASN A 71 -6.34 -17.16 20.65
C ASN A 71 -7.72 -16.53 20.43
N LYS A 72 -7.77 -15.20 20.28
CA LYS A 72 -9.01 -14.50 20.05
C LYS A 72 -9.55 -14.75 18.65
N LEU A 73 -8.68 -14.83 17.67
CA LEU A 73 -9.03 -15.06 16.27
C LEU A 73 -9.57 -16.48 16.03
N ILE A 74 -8.90 -17.52 16.56
CA ILE A 74 -9.31 -18.92 16.36
C ILE A 74 -10.66 -19.23 17.01
N ASN A 75 -10.97 -18.56 18.12
CA ASN A 75 -12.23 -18.73 18.87
C ASN A 75 -13.35 -17.80 18.40
N SER A 76 -13.11 -16.99 17.36
CA SER A 76 -14.09 -16.01 16.89
C SER A 76 -15.02 -16.60 15.83
N ASN A 77 -16.30 -16.21 15.91
CA ASN A 77 -17.30 -16.49 14.88
C ASN A 77 -17.48 -15.23 14.03
N ILE A 78 -16.77 -15.14 12.90
CA ILE A 78 -16.81 -13.98 12.03
C ILE A 78 -17.76 -14.24 10.89
N LYS A 79 -18.84 -13.45 10.81
CA LYS A 79 -19.82 -13.48 9.71
C LYS A 79 -19.39 -12.55 8.58
N HIS A 80 -18.83 -11.40 8.92
CA HIS A 80 -18.40 -10.38 7.99
C HIS A 80 -17.09 -9.74 8.49
N PRO A 81 -16.16 -9.31 7.61
CA PRO A 81 -14.93 -8.60 8.03
C PRO A 81 -15.17 -7.38 8.92
N LYS A 82 -16.32 -6.69 8.80
CA LYS A 82 -16.70 -5.60 9.71
C LYS A 82 -16.77 -6.00 11.18
N ASP A 83 -17.04 -7.27 11.47
CA ASP A 83 -17.13 -7.80 12.84
C ASP A 83 -15.77 -7.80 13.54
N LEU A 84 -14.67 -7.83 12.76
CA LEU A 84 -13.30 -7.83 13.29
C LEU A 84 -13.04 -6.64 14.22
N LYS A 85 -13.51 -5.44 13.85
CA LYS A 85 -13.33 -4.26 14.69
C LYS A 85 -13.94 -4.46 16.10
N LEU A 86 -15.14 -5.01 16.18
CA LEU A 86 -15.82 -5.29 17.45
C LEU A 86 -15.12 -6.40 18.23
N ILE A 87 -14.73 -7.48 17.55
CA ILE A 87 -14.07 -8.64 18.17
C ILE A 87 -12.75 -8.23 18.83
N PHE A 88 -11.98 -7.35 18.18
CA PHE A 88 -10.68 -6.92 18.67
C PHE A 88 -10.67 -5.63 19.48
N GLU A 89 -11.82 -4.94 19.65
CA GLU A 89 -11.89 -3.68 20.39
C GLU A 89 -11.39 -3.84 21.86
N SER A 90 -11.67 -4.98 22.49
CA SER A 90 -11.25 -5.24 23.88
C SER A 90 -9.73 -5.29 24.09
N ILE A 91 -8.95 -5.60 23.05
CA ILE A 91 -7.48 -5.62 23.13
C ILE A 91 -6.84 -4.32 22.66
N LYS A 92 -7.61 -3.47 21.99
CA LYS A 92 -7.11 -2.19 21.47
C LYS A 92 -6.58 -1.29 22.58
N THR A 93 -7.19 -1.34 23.78
CA THR A 93 -6.75 -0.57 24.94
C THR A 93 -5.28 -0.84 25.31
N ILE A 94 -4.79 -2.07 25.13
CA ILE A 94 -3.38 -2.41 25.36
C ILE A 94 -2.47 -1.57 24.46
N PHE A 95 -2.86 -1.42 23.19
CA PHE A 95 -2.09 -0.65 22.20
C PHE A 95 -2.26 0.86 22.38
N VAL A 96 -3.37 1.32 22.94
CA VAL A 96 -3.54 2.73 23.35
C VAL A 96 -2.60 3.05 24.50
N GLN A 97 -2.48 2.16 25.50
CA GLN A 97 -1.58 2.36 26.64
C GLN A 97 -0.09 2.46 26.25
N SER A 98 0.29 1.79 25.17
CA SER A 98 1.68 1.78 24.66
C SER A 98 1.91 2.75 23.50
N ASP A 99 0.92 3.56 23.12
CA ASP A 99 0.93 4.43 21.94
C ASP A 99 1.32 3.68 20.64
N ASP A 100 0.90 2.40 20.51
CA ASP A 100 1.26 1.52 19.39
C ASP A 100 0.05 1.07 18.55
N LEU A 101 -0.84 2.00 18.25
CA LEU A 101 -1.99 1.73 17.36
C LEU A 101 -1.55 1.34 15.94
N GLY A 102 -0.33 1.68 15.53
CA GLY A 102 0.23 1.29 14.23
C GLY A 102 0.36 -0.23 14.09
N SER A 103 0.90 -0.92 15.10
CA SER A 103 0.99 -2.38 15.11
C SER A 103 -0.38 -3.05 15.18
N TYR A 104 -1.28 -2.55 16.05
CA TYR A 104 -2.66 -3.02 16.12
C TYR A 104 -3.35 -2.93 14.76
N ASN A 105 -3.30 -1.78 14.11
CA ASN A 105 -3.96 -1.53 12.84
C ASN A 105 -3.41 -2.41 11.71
N SER A 106 -2.10 -2.55 11.60
CA SER A 106 -1.49 -3.38 10.54
C SER A 106 -1.81 -4.87 10.71
N ILE A 107 -1.85 -5.37 11.95
CA ILE A 107 -2.27 -6.75 12.22
C ILE A 107 -3.74 -6.95 11.86
N LEU A 108 -4.61 -6.04 12.29
CA LEU A 108 -6.04 -6.12 11.99
C LEU A 108 -6.33 -6.00 10.49
N SER A 109 -5.55 -5.18 9.78
CA SER A 109 -5.64 -5.05 8.31
C SER A 109 -5.30 -6.35 7.59
N ALA A 110 -4.27 -7.06 8.03
CA ALA A 110 -3.91 -8.36 7.47
C ALA A 110 -4.99 -9.41 7.71
N ILE A 111 -5.59 -9.42 8.91
CA ILE A 111 -6.72 -10.31 9.24
C ILE A 111 -7.92 -9.98 8.33
N ASP A 112 -8.24 -8.71 8.16
CA ASP A 112 -9.33 -8.24 7.28
C ASP A 112 -9.10 -8.71 5.83
N CYS A 113 -7.93 -8.46 5.27
CA CYS A 113 -7.58 -8.89 3.91
C CYS A 113 -7.70 -10.42 3.73
N ALA A 114 -7.20 -11.20 4.70
CA ALA A 114 -7.28 -12.65 4.66
C ALA A 114 -8.73 -13.16 4.72
N TYR A 115 -9.58 -12.51 5.51
CA TYR A 115 -11.02 -12.85 5.56
C TYR A 115 -11.75 -12.52 4.25
N TRP A 116 -11.45 -11.38 3.61
CA TRP A 116 -12.02 -11.07 2.30
C TRP A 116 -11.60 -12.09 1.25
N ASP A 117 -10.36 -12.54 1.27
CA ASP A 117 -9.86 -13.62 0.40
C ASP A 117 -10.60 -14.94 0.66
N LEU A 118 -10.78 -15.33 1.94
CA LEU A 118 -11.58 -16.52 2.31
C LEU A 118 -13.02 -16.44 1.83
N ILE A 119 -13.69 -15.29 2.01
CA ILE A 119 -15.07 -15.11 1.56
C ILE A 119 -15.17 -15.27 0.05
N ALA A 120 -14.26 -14.65 -0.69
CA ALA A 120 -14.24 -14.75 -2.14
C ALA A 120 -13.99 -16.20 -2.62
N LYS A 121 -13.11 -16.94 -1.94
CA LYS A 121 -12.84 -18.37 -2.18
C LYS A 121 -14.06 -19.25 -1.89
N ASN A 122 -14.73 -19.04 -0.76
CA ASN A 122 -15.97 -19.74 -0.42
C ASN A 122 -17.09 -19.44 -1.42
N LYS A 123 -17.08 -18.27 -2.04
CA LYS A 123 -18.01 -17.90 -3.14
C LYS A 123 -17.52 -18.30 -4.53
N LYS A 124 -16.39 -19.01 -4.60
CA LYS A 124 -15.78 -19.51 -5.86
C LYS A 124 -15.62 -18.38 -6.89
N THR A 125 -15.19 -17.20 -6.46
CA THR A 125 -15.12 -15.99 -7.28
C THR A 125 -13.77 -15.29 -7.06
N PRO A 126 -13.12 -14.71 -8.10
CA PRO A 126 -11.96 -13.84 -7.92
C PRO A 126 -12.29 -12.64 -7.04
N LEU A 127 -11.36 -12.19 -6.18
CA LEU A 127 -11.62 -11.16 -5.18
C LEU A 127 -12.13 -9.85 -5.79
N ASN A 128 -11.52 -9.37 -6.88
CA ASN A 128 -11.98 -8.16 -7.55
C ASN A 128 -13.42 -8.30 -8.08
N LYS A 129 -13.76 -9.44 -8.65
CA LYS A 129 -15.11 -9.73 -9.19
C LYS A 129 -16.14 -9.93 -8.07
N PHE A 130 -15.73 -10.49 -6.94
CA PHE A 130 -16.56 -10.60 -5.75
C PHE A 130 -16.93 -9.22 -5.20
N ILE A 131 -15.96 -8.30 -5.17
CA ILE A 131 -16.16 -6.92 -4.71
C ILE A 131 -16.96 -6.10 -5.73
N ASN A 132 -16.62 -6.21 -7.02
CA ASN A 132 -17.28 -5.50 -8.10
C ASN A 132 -17.28 -6.35 -9.37
N LYS A 133 -18.44 -6.84 -9.77
CA LYS A 133 -18.62 -7.70 -10.97
C LYS A 133 -18.06 -7.07 -12.25
N ASN A 134 -18.10 -5.73 -12.33
CA ASN A 134 -17.64 -4.97 -13.50
C ASN A 134 -16.16 -4.59 -13.43
N SER A 135 -15.40 -5.07 -12.43
CA SER A 135 -13.97 -4.79 -12.30
C SER A 135 -13.17 -5.30 -13.52
N SER A 136 -12.07 -4.65 -13.84
CA SER A 136 -11.12 -5.12 -14.85
C SER A 136 -10.35 -6.36 -14.35
N ASN A 137 -9.79 -7.16 -15.25
CA ASN A 137 -8.83 -8.21 -14.90
C ASN A 137 -7.37 -7.72 -15.00
N ASN A 138 -7.16 -6.43 -15.17
CA ASN A 138 -5.84 -5.82 -15.16
C ASN A 138 -5.92 -4.42 -14.56
N ILE A 139 -4.77 -3.92 -14.10
CA ILE A 139 -4.61 -2.56 -13.58
C ILE A 139 -3.27 -2.00 -14.06
N GLU A 140 -3.27 -0.75 -14.52
CA GLU A 140 -2.03 -0.04 -14.83
C GLU A 140 -1.21 0.20 -13.57
N VAL A 141 0.13 0.12 -13.73
CA VAL A 141 1.04 0.32 -12.60
C VAL A 141 1.91 1.56 -12.79
N TYR A 142 2.38 2.11 -11.68
CA TYR A 142 3.49 3.06 -11.69
C TYR A 142 4.69 2.48 -10.95
N ALA A 143 5.89 2.81 -11.45
CA ALA A 143 7.14 2.45 -10.80
C ALA A 143 7.40 3.40 -9.63
N SER A 144 7.50 2.85 -8.43
CA SER A 144 7.72 3.57 -7.17
C SER A 144 9.07 3.21 -6.54
N GLY A 145 9.46 3.96 -5.50
CA GLY A 145 10.70 3.72 -4.77
C GLY A 145 11.96 4.08 -5.58
N ILE A 146 11.82 4.84 -6.64
CA ILE A 146 12.94 5.24 -7.49
C ILE A 146 13.81 6.24 -6.74
N ASN A 147 15.05 5.85 -6.41
CA ASN A 147 16.01 6.72 -5.76
C ASN A 147 16.47 7.85 -6.70
N SER A 148 16.65 9.05 -6.14
CA SER A 148 17.09 10.24 -6.90
C SER A 148 18.38 10.02 -7.68
N THR A 149 19.35 9.31 -7.11
CA THR A 149 20.65 9.03 -7.71
C THR A 149 20.59 8.11 -8.94
N SER A 150 19.59 7.25 -9.03
CA SER A 150 19.39 6.29 -10.13
C SER A 150 18.17 6.58 -11.01
N ALA A 151 17.50 7.73 -10.79
CA ALA A 151 16.17 8.01 -11.35
C ALA A 151 16.12 7.84 -12.88
N ILE A 152 17.05 8.42 -13.62
CA ILE A 152 17.07 8.34 -15.09
C ILE A 152 17.19 6.89 -15.55
N LYS A 153 18.11 6.11 -14.95
CA LYS A 153 18.32 4.69 -15.29
C LYS A 153 17.07 3.87 -14.98
N SER A 154 16.45 4.11 -13.82
CA SER A 154 15.23 3.40 -13.40
C SER A 154 14.04 3.73 -14.30
N ILE A 155 13.86 4.98 -14.72
CA ILE A 155 12.83 5.39 -15.68
C ILE A 155 13.02 4.66 -17.01
N ILE A 156 14.25 4.60 -17.52
CA ILE A 156 14.54 3.89 -18.78
C ILE A 156 14.21 2.41 -18.65
N ALA A 157 14.61 1.77 -17.55
CA ALA A 157 14.31 0.35 -17.30
C ALA A 157 12.79 0.10 -17.17
N ALA A 158 12.06 0.96 -16.48
CA ALA A 158 10.60 0.85 -16.32
C ALA A 158 9.87 1.00 -17.68
N ARG A 159 10.36 1.85 -18.57
CA ARG A 159 9.84 1.98 -19.94
C ARG A 159 9.91 0.68 -20.75
N LEU A 160 10.93 -0.16 -20.51
CA LEU A 160 11.04 -1.47 -21.17
C LEU A 160 9.92 -2.43 -20.77
N LEU A 161 9.34 -2.24 -19.60
CA LEU A 161 8.16 -2.98 -19.13
C LEU A 161 6.83 -2.32 -19.55
N GLY A 162 6.89 -1.23 -20.34
CA GLY A 162 5.70 -0.48 -20.77
C GLY A 162 5.12 0.45 -19.71
N ILE A 163 5.81 0.65 -18.58
CA ILE A 163 5.36 1.57 -17.53
C ILE A 163 5.52 3.02 -18.00
N LYS A 164 4.51 3.85 -17.73
CA LYS A 164 4.43 5.26 -18.16
C LYS A 164 4.33 6.25 -17.00
N SER A 165 4.38 5.76 -15.77
CA SER A 165 4.22 6.58 -14.57
C SER A 165 5.33 6.25 -13.59
N PHE A 166 6.03 7.28 -13.06
CA PHE A 166 7.25 7.10 -12.28
C PHE A 166 7.21 7.98 -11.04
N LYS A 167 7.34 7.39 -9.84
CA LYS A 167 7.40 8.09 -8.56
C LYS A 167 8.84 8.10 -8.05
N ILE A 168 9.41 9.29 -7.99
CA ILE A 168 10.80 9.53 -7.64
C ILE A 168 10.89 10.07 -6.21
N LYS A 169 11.77 9.48 -5.40
CA LYS A 169 12.07 9.99 -4.07
C LYS A 169 12.89 11.27 -4.16
N THR A 170 12.36 12.32 -3.54
CA THR A 170 12.95 13.66 -3.47
C THR A 170 12.71 14.23 -2.06
N GLY A 171 13.10 15.48 -1.82
CA GLY A 171 12.92 16.11 -0.51
C GLY A 171 14.17 16.05 0.38
N PHE A 172 15.30 15.59 -0.17
CA PHE A 172 16.58 15.48 0.56
C PHE A 172 17.43 16.74 0.45
N ASP A 173 17.56 17.29 -0.75
CA ASP A 173 18.32 18.51 -1.05
C ASP A 173 17.60 19.31 -2.13
N ASN A 174 17.09 20.46 -1.75
CA ASN A 174 16.26 21.30 -2.64
C ASN A 174 16.96 21.66 -3.96
N LYS A 175 18.27 21.88 -3.98
CA LYS A 175 19.01 22.26 -5.19
C LYS A 175 19.26 21.05 -6.09
N LEU A 176 19.66 19.93 -5.51
CA LEU A 176 19.88 18.67 -6.25
C LEU A 176 18.56 18.14 -6.79
N ASP A 177 17.49 18.19 -6.01
CA ASP A 177 16.17 17.74 -6.41
C ASP A 177 15.62 18.57 -7.58
N ILE A 178 15.73 19.90 -7.55
CA ILE A 178 15.33 20.76 -8.68
C ILE A 178 16.11 20.41 -9.94
N ASN A 179 17.43 20.25 -9.84
CA ASN A 179 18.26 19.86 -11.00
C ASN A 179 17.87 18.48 -11.56
N LEU A 180 17.53 17.54 -10.68
CA LEU A 180 17.06 16.22 -11.09
C LEU A 180 15.70 16.32 -11.82
N ILE A 181 14.77 17.06 -11.26
CA ILE A 181 13.45 17.29 -11.87
C ILE A 181 13.60 17.88 -13.27
N GLU A 182 14.44 18.92 -13.44
CA GLU A 182 14.73 19.50 -14.75
C GLU A 182 15.27 18.45 -15.76
N LYS A 183 16.19 17.60 -15.32
CA LYS A 183 16.73 16.51 -16.17
C LYS A 183 15.65 15.50 -16.54
N ILE A 184 14.79 15.11 -15.60
CA ILE A 184 13.69 14.17 -15.84
C ILE A 184 12.69 14.76 -16.85
N PHE A 185 12.33 16.02 -16.71
CA PHE A 185 11.39 16.66 -17.64
C PHE A 185 11.96 16.86 -19.04
N LYS A 186 13.28 16.98 -19.19
CA LYS A 186 13.95 16.98 -20.53
C LYS A 186 13.80 15.65 -21.26
N ILE A 187 13.76 14.51 -20.54
CA ILE A 187 13.65 13.17 -21.15
C ILE A 187 12.22 12.61 -21.09
N ARG A 188 11.28 13.31 -20.43
CA ARG A 188 9.89 12.89 -20.29
C ARG A 188 9.19 12.81 -21.63
N LYS A 189 8.48 11.71 -21.90
CA LYS A 189 7.61 11.57 -23.06
C LYS A 189 6.21 12.13 -22.77
N SER A 190 5.48 12.52 -23.82
CA SER A 190 4.20 13.27 -23.69
C SER A 190 3.12 12.59 -22.83
N LYS A 191 3.09 11.25 -22.81
CA LYS A 191 2.08 10.46 -22.07
C LYS A 191 2.60 9.91 -20.74
N GLU A 192 3.73 10.40 -20.24
CA GLU A 192 4.31 9.93 -18.99
C GLU A 192 3.90 10.82 -17.83
N ASN A 193 3.63 10.21 -16.68
CA ASN A 193 3.36 10.87 -15.42
C ASN A 193 4.61 10.86 -14.53
N ILE A 194 5.03 12.03 -14.08
CA ILE A 194 6.10 12.19 -13.10
C ILE A 194 5.48 12.54 -11.76
N MET A 195 5.78 11.73 -10.76
CA MET A 195 5.32 11.86 -9.38
C MET A 195 6.53 12.05 -8.48
N LEU A 196 6.39 12.84 -7.44
CA LEU A 196 7.44 13.08 -6.45
C LEU A 196 6.97 12.59 -5.09
N ASP A 197 7.82 11.85 -4.39
CA ASP A 197 7.56 11.38 -3.04
C ASP A 197 8.58 12.03 -2.09
N ILE A 198 8.06 12.84 -1.18
CA ILE A 198 8.85 13.61 -0.22
C ILE A 198 9.02 12.84 1.10
N ASN A 199 8.19 11.84 1.33
CA ASN A 199 8.18 11.06 2.57
C ASN A 199 8.25 11.93 3.83
N GLN A 200 7.40 12.97 3.92
CA GLN A 200 7.28 13.86 5.07
C GLN A 200 8.53 14.72 5.36
N GLY A 201 9.39 14.93 4.35
CA GLY A 201 10.69 15.56 4.52
C GLY A 201 10.66 17.09 4.70
N TRP A 202 9.52 17.78 4.53
CA TRP A 202 9.42 19.22 4.63
C TRP A 202 8.55 19.68 5.81
N ASP A 203 8.81 20.88 6.30
CA ASP A 203 7.82 21.66 7.03
C ASP A 203 6.88 22.40 6.06
N LEU A 204 5.79 23.00 6.58
CA LEU A 204 4.79 23.69 5.76
C LEU A 204 5.38 24.85 4.95
N LYS A 205 6.33 25.61 5.52
CA LYS A 205 6.97 26.77 4.86
C LYS A 205 7.84 26.31 3.68
N ASN A 206 8.66 25.28 3.91
CA ASN A 206 9.49 24.70 2.87
C ASN A 206 8.65 24.04 1.79
N ALA A 207 7.59 23.30 2.15
CA ALA A 207 6.66 22.67 1.20
C ALA A 207 6.06 23.72 0.25
N ASN A 208 5.48 24.81 0.79
CA ASN A 208 4.91 25.90 -0.01
C ASN A 208 5.93 26.55 -0.96
N SER A 209 7.15 26.83 -0.43
CA SER A 209 8.22 27.45 -1.22
C SER A 209 8.69 26.54 -2.35
N TYR A 210 8.88 25.24 -2.05
CA TYR A 210 9.42 24.29 -3.00
C TYR A 210 8.39 23.95 -4.08
N ILE A 211 7.14 23.69 -3.71
CA ILE A 211 6.04 23.43 -4.64
C ILE A 211 5.89 24.59 -5.63
N LYS A 212 5.99 25.85 -5.17
CA LYS A 212 5.96 27.03 -6.03
C LYS A 212 7.07 27.01 -7.09
N LYS A 213 8.29 26.62 -6.71
CA LYS A 213 9.45 26.55 -7.63
C LYS A 213 9.29 25.50 -8.73
N ILE A 214 8.74 24.34 -8.37
CA ILE A 214 8.63 23.21 -9.30
C ILE A 214 7.29 23.18 -10.07
N SER A 215 6.31 24.03 -9.70
CA SER A 215 4.98 24.06 -10.32
C SER A 215 4.96 24.45 -11.80
N LYS A 216 6.09 24.94 -12.34
CA LYS A 216 6.28 25.14 -13.79
C LYS A 216 6.29 23.85 -14.60
N HIS A 217 6.56 22.71 -13.96
CA HIS A 217 6.55 21.40 -14.58
C HIS A 217 5.19 20.72 -14.40
N PRO A 218 4.70 19.93 -15.36
CA PRO A 218 3.46 19.18 -15.26
C PRO A 218 3.65 17.93 -14.38
N ILE A 219 3.89 18.14 -13.08
CA ILE A 219 4.01 17.10 -12.07
C ILE A 219 2.63 16.49 -11.84
N PHE A 220 2.53 15.17 -11.87
CA PHE A 220 1.27 14.47 -11.72
C PHE A 220 0.74 14.56 -10.29
N TRP A 221 1.60 14.28 -9.28
CA TRP A 221 1.37 14.62 -7.87
C TRP A 221 2.68 14.77 -7.09
N ILE A 222 2.57 15.41 -5.92
CA ILE A 222 3.57 15.39 -4.85
C ILE A 222 2.96 14.64 -3.67
N GLU A 223 3.66 13.60 -3.20
CA GLU A 223 3.22 12.71 -2.13
C GLU A 223 3.87 13.07 -0.82
N GLU A 224 3.05 13.09 0.26
CA GLU A 224 3.44 13.35 1.64
C GLU A 224 4.48 14.46 1.82
N PRO A 225 4.20 15.70 1.37
CA PRO A 225 5.19 16.78 1.46
C PRO A 225 5.53 17.19 2.90
N ILE A 226 4.57 17.09 3.84
CA ILE A 226 4.75 17.44 5.26
C ILE A 226 4.46 16.24 6.17
N SER A 227 4.89 16.34 7.44
CA SER A 227 4.71 15.28 8.43
C SER A 227 3.26 14.83 8.55
N ALA A 228 3.02 13.51 8.63
CA ALA A 228 1.71 12.94 8.92
C ALA A 228 1.17 13.34 10.32
N ARG A 229 1.99 13.91 11.18
CA ARG A 229 1.62 14.49 12.48
C ARG A 229 1.30 15.98 12.41
N SER A 230 1.39 16.61 11.25
CA SER A 230 0.97 18.00 11.07
C SER A 230 -0.53 18.15 11.38
N SER A 231 -0.94 19.35 11.79
CA SER A 231 -2.34 19.61 12.09
C SER A 231 -3.22 19.49 10.84
N ASP A 232 -4.49 19.13 11.03
CA ASP A 232 -5.48 19.10 9.94
C ASP A 232 -5.52 20.46 9.20
N LYS A 233 -5.33 21.58 9.95
CA LYS A 233 -5.27 22.93 9.40
C LYS A 233 -4.10 23.12 8.45
N ASP A 234 -2.91 22.60 8.80
CA ASP A 234 -1.72 22.69 7.95
C ASP A 234 -1.91 21.89 6.67
N TYR A 235 -2.47 20.69 6.75
CA TYR A 235 -2.81 19.87 5.60
C TYR A 235 -3.80 20.57 4.68
N LEU A 236 -4.90 21.11 5.23
CA LEU A 236 -5.92 21.79 4.44
C LEU A 236 -5.34 23.04 3.79
N ASN A 237 -4.55 23.83 4.52
CA ASN A 237 -3.87 25.00 3.99
C ASN A 237 -2.97 24.63 2.80
N LEU A 238 -2.16 23.58 2.96
CA LEU A 238 -1.26 23.13 1.90
C LEU A 238 -2.03 22.64 0.66
N ILE A 239 -3.08 21.85 0.85
CA ILE A 239 -3.90 21.31 -0.25
C ILE A 239 -4.60 22.43 -1.02
N GLU A 240 -5.14 23.43 -0.32
CA GLU A 240 -5.89 24.53 -0.92
C GLU A 240 -5.00 25.51 -1.67
N ASN A 241 -3.77 25.72 -1.21
CA ASN A 241 -2.83 26.67 -1.81
C ASN A 241 -1.85 26.02 -2.79
N SER A 242 -1.79 24.72 -2.88
CA SER A 242 -0.87 24.03 -3.80
C SER A 242 -1.28 24.23 -5.26
N LYS A 243 -0.31 24.60 -6.09
CA LYS A 243 -0.45 24.66 -7.56
C LYS A 243 -0.23 23.31 -8.23
N VAL A 244 0.19 22.30 -7.48
CA VAL A 244 0.41 20.93 -7.94
C VAL A 244 -0.54 20.03 -7.17
N ASN A 245 -1.06 18.98 -7.81
CA ASN A 245 -1.87 18.00 -7.10
C ASN A 245 -1.06 17.33 -5.99
N LEU A 246 -1.68 17.17 -4.83
CA LEU A 246 -1.09 16.44 -3.71
C LEU A 246 -1.70 15.05 -3.61
N ALA A 247 -0.89 14.10 -3.09
CA ALA A 247 -1.29 12.74 -2.77
C ALA A 247 -0.95 12.48 -1.30
N LEU A 248 -1.93 11.99 -0.54
CA LEU A 248 -1.84 11.77 0.90
C LEU A 248 -2.62 10.52 1.26
N GLY A 249 -2.21 9.79 2.30
CA GLY A 249 -3.07 8.73 2.80
C GLY A 249 -2.37 7.55 3.47
N GLU A 250 -1.16 7.19 3.08
CA GLU A 250 -0.48 6.01 3.61
C GLU A 250 -0.23 6.04 5.13
N ASN A 251 -0.14 7.24 5.70
CA ASN A 251 0.05 7.47 7.14
C ASN A 251 -1.14 8.17 7.81
N VAL A 252 -2.32 8.15 7.18
CA VAL A 252 -3.56 8.71 7.75
C VAL A 252 -4.36 7.58 8.40
N TYR A 253 -4.34 7.51 9.73
CA TYR A 253 -4.98 6.46 10.54
C TYR A 253 -6.21 6.95 11.31
N ASN A 254 -6.83 8.04 10.85
CA ASN A 254 -7.99 8.66 11.48
C ASN A 254 -9.15 8.75 10.48
N GLU A 255 -10.26 8.05 10.74
CA GLU A 255 -11.43 8.02 9.85
C GLU A 255 -12.05 9.42 9.62
N ASN A 256 -12.00 10.32 10.62
CA ASN A 256 -12.51 11.67 10.47
C ASN A 256 -11.66 12.48 9.49
N LEU A 257 -10.32 12.40 9.63
CA LEU A 257 -9.41 13.07 8.69
C LEU A 257 -9.55 12.48 7.29
N ILE A 258 -9.68 11.15 7.13
CA ILE A 258 -9.96 10.50 5.84
C ILE A 258 -11.20 11.12 5.19
N ASN A 259 -12.28 11.27 5.94
CA ASN A 259 -13.53 11.85 5.42
C ASN A 259 -13.35 13.33 5.02
N ILE A 260 -12.61 14.11 5.81
CA ILE A 260 -12.28 15.50 5.50
C ILE A 260 -11.48 15.58 4.19
N LEU A 261 -10.43 14.78 4.07
CA LEU A 261 -9.56 14.75 2.88
C LEU A 261 -10.32 14.33 1.63
N LEU A 262 -11.15 13.28 1.71
CA LEU A 262 -11.96 12.83 0.57
C LEU A 262 -13.00 13.85 0.12
N ARG A 263 -13.59 14.60 1.05
CA ARG A 263 -14.56 15.67 0.76
C ARG A 263 -13.90 16.93 0.20
N ASN A 264 -12.62 17.16 0.50
CA ASN A 264 -11.90 18.34 0.02
C ASN A 264 -11.81 18.31 -1.52
N LYS A 265 -12.27 19.37 -2.18
CA LYS A 265 -12.33 19.44 -3.65
C LYS A 265 -10.95 19.56 -4.31
N PHE A 266 -9.96 20.06 -3.57
CA PHE A 266 -8.60 20.28 -4.08
C PHE A 266 -7.72 19.03 -3.95
N LEU A 267 -7.96 18.12 -2.98
CA LEU A 267 -7.25 16.86 -2.93
C LEU A 267 -7.72 15.97 -4.07
N LYS A 268 -6.80 15.56 -4.94
CA LYS A 268 -7.09 14.71 -6.10
C LYS A 268 -6.80 13.23 -5.82
N TYR A 269 -5.78 12.93 -5.00
CA TYR A 269 -5.28 11.58 -4.79
C TYR A 269 -5.23 11.25 -3.30
N PHE A 270 -5.98 10.25 -2.89
CA PHE A 270 -5.97 9.68 -1.55
C PHE A 270 -5.39 8.28 -1.61
N GLN A 271 -4.30 8.04 -0.87
CA GLN A 271 -3.45 6.85 -0.98
C GLN A 271 -3.45 6.00 0.31
N PRO A 272 -4.59 5.41 0.71
CA PRO A 272 -4.58 4.50 1.85
C PRO A 272 -3.78 3.24 1.54
N ASP A 273 -3.09 2.69 2.54
CA ASP A 273 -2.45 1.38 2.45
C ASP A 273 -3.28 0.35 3.21
N ILE A 274 -3.84 -0.61 2.48
CA ILE A 274 -4.70 -1.65 3.05
C ILE A 274 -3.94 -2.68 3.91
N THR A 275 -2.60 -2.66 3.90
CA THR A 275 -1.77 -3.49 4.78
C THR A 275 -1.41 -2.76 6.08
N LYS A 276 -1.55 -1.43 6.11
CA LYS A 276 -1.25 -0.58 7.27
C LYS A 276 -2.49 -0.25 8.11
N TYR A 277 -3.61 0.07 7.46
CA TYR A 277 -4.80 0.56 8.15
C TYR A 277 -6.10 0.15 7.48
N GLY A 278 -6.98 -0.50 8.24
CA GLY A 278 -8.38 -0.74 7.91
C GLY A 278 -8.65 -1.81 6.84
N GLY A 279 -7.63 -2.40 6.24
CA GLY A 279 -7.77 -3.49 5.29
C GLY A 279 -8.61 -3.14 4.06
N ILE A 280 -9.12 -4.17 3.41
CA ILE A 280 -10.07 -4.04 2.30
C ILE A 280 -11.36 -3.35 2.78
N SER A 281 -11.82 -3.64 4.00
CA SER A 281 -13.05 -3.09 4.55
C SER A 281 -13.08 -1.56 4.60
N LEU A 282 -11.93 -0.90 4.83
CA LEU A 282 -11.83 0.55 4.80
C LEU A 282 -12.16 1.10 3.41
N VAL A 283 -11.53 0.54 2.39
CA VAL A 283 -11.61 1.04 1.01
C VAL A 283 -12.94 0.63 0.36
N HIS A 284 -13.45 -0.54 0.72
CA HIS A 284 -14.75 -1.04 0.26
C HIS A 284 -15.91 -0.09 0.57
N LYS A 285 -15.85 0.68 1.66
CA LYS A 285 -16.86 1.71 1.99
C LYS A 285 -17.08 2.72 0.85
N TYR A 286 -16.06 2.95 0.03
CA TYR A 286 -16.06 3.99 -1.00
C TYR A 286 -16.33 3.49 -2.41
N ILE A 287 -16.54 2.17 -2.61
CA ILE A 287 -16.68 1.56 -3.95
C ILE A 287 -17.83 2.17 -4.77
N ASN A 288 -18.94 2.51 -4.11
CA ASN A 288 -20.10 3.14 -4.75
C ASN A 288 -20.18 4.65 -4.48
N SER A 289 -19.10 5.24 -3.92
CA SER A 289 -19.08 6.66 -3.61
C SER A 289 -18.55 7.49 -4.78
N LYS A 290 -18.90 8.79 -4.80
CA LYS A 290 -18.32 9.77 -5.72
C LYS A 290 -16.80 9.95 -5.53
N TYR A 291 -16.24 9.44 -4.44
CA TYR A 291 -14.82 9.57 -4.10
C TYR A 291 -13.95 8.43 -4.64
N LYS A 292 -14.53 7.37 -5.19
CA LYS A 292 -13.79 6.19 -5.67
C LYS A 292 -12.63 6.53 -6.61
N ASN A 293 -12.83 7.52 -7.49
CA ASN A 293 -11.82 7.93 -8.47
C ASN A 293 -10.65 8.73 -7.86
N LYS A 294 -10.75 9.13 -6.58
CA LYS A 294 -9.64 9.74 -5.84
C LYS A 294 -8.74 8.69 -5.17
N ILE A 295 -9.18 7.45 -5.06
CA ILE A 295 -8.47 6.41 -4.32
C ILE A 295 -7.43 5.77 -5.23
N PHE A 296 -6.19 5.84 -4.78
CA PHE A 296 -5.01 5.24 -5.38
C PHE A 296 -4.24 4.56 -4.25
N LEU A 297 -4.24 3.23 -4.19
CA LEU A 297 -3.66 2.54 -3.05
C LEU A 297 -2.14 2.69 -3.03
N HIS A 298 -1.61 3.13 -1.86
CA HIS A 298 -0.20 2.99 -1.53
C HIS A 298 0.14 1.52 -1.34
N PHE A 299 1.34 1.13 -1.71
CA PHE A 299 1.84 -0.20 -1.45
C PHE A 299 3.37 -0.24 -1.30
N LEU A 300 3.82 -0.83 -0.19
CA LEU A 300 5.20 -1.23 0.02
C LEU A 300 5.22 -2.52 0.85
N GLY A 301 5.58 -3.66 0.23
CA GLY A 301 5.56 -4.96 0.91
C GLY A 301 5.90 -6.13 -0.01
N SER A 302 5.31 -7.29 0.25
CA SER A 302 5.48 -8.52 -0.51
C SER A 302 4.46 -8.68 -1.66
N GLY A 303 4.53 -9.79 -2.37
CA GLY A 303 3.55 -10.11 -3.42
C GLY A 303 2.12 -10.26 -2.90
N VAL A 304 1.91 -10.63 -1.61
CA VAL A 304 0.56 -10.79 -1.04
C VAL A 304 -0.15 -9.46 -0.98
N GLY A 305 0.47 -8.44 -0.40
CA GLY A 305 -0.10 -7.10 -0.34
C GLY A 305 -0.26 -6.48 -1.73
N LEU A 306 0.73 -6.68 -2.64
CA LEU A 306 0.65 -6.18 -4.02
C LEU A 306 -0.58 -6.71 -4.76
N ILE A 307 -0.78 -8.03 -4.76
CA ILE A 307 -1.90 -8.65 -5.47
C ILE A 307 -3.23 -8.29 -4.82
N THR A 308 -3.30 -8.23 -3.49
CA THR A 308 -4.51 -7.78 -2.79
C THR A 308 -4.85 -6.34 -3.18
N SER A 309 -3.85 -5.45 -3.20
CA SER A 309 -4.02 -4.06 -3.67
C SER A 309 -4.42 -3.97 -5.14
N ALA A 310 -3.89 -4.85 -6.00
CA ALA A 310 -4.26 -4.92 -7.41
C ALA A 310 -5.75 -5.31 -7.60
N HIS A 311 -6.24 -6.30 -6.85
CA HIS A 311 -7.66 -6.66 -6.84
C HIS A 311 -8.55 -5.49 -6.39
N MET A 312 -8.14 -4.80 -5.31
CA MET A 312 -8.90 -3.65 -4.82
C MET A 312 -8.89 -2.47 -5.78
N MET A 313 -7.73 -2.10 -6.34
CA MET A 313 -7.66 -1.02 -7.35
C MET A 313 -8.51 -1.34 -8.56
N SER A 314 -8.44 -2.57 -9.06
CA SER A 314 -9.30 -3.03 -10.17
C SER A 314 -10.80 -2.92 -9.84
N ALA A 315 -11.19 -3.18 -8.59
CA ALA A 315 -12.59 -3.15 -8.17
C ALA A 315 -13.11 -1.72 -7.94
N ILE A 316 -12.29 -0.81 -7.39
CA ILE A 316 -12.72 0.52 -6.96
C ILE A 316 -12.42 1.60 -8.01
N ASN A 317 -11.28 1.55 -8.64
CA ASN A 317 -10.80 2.54 -9.60
C ASN A 317 -9.99 1.88 -10.72
N SER A 318 -10.65 1.15 -11.59
CA SER A 318 -10.01 0.39 -12.68
C SER A 318 -9.21 1.25 -13.69
N ASN A 319 -9.46 2.56 -13.70
CA ASN A 319 -8.70 3.53 -14.50
C ASN A 319 -7.60 4.22 -13.68
N GLY A 320 -7.43 3.85 -12.40
CA GLY A 320 -6.36 4.33 -11.54
C GLY A 320 -5.03 3.64 -11.82
N LEU A 321 -4.03 4.00 -11.02
CA LEU A 321 -2.68 3.44 -11.10
C LEU A 321 -2.39 2.69 -9.79
N LEU A 322 -1.84 1.49 -9.90
CA LEU A 322 -1.38 0.69 -8.77
C LEU A 322 0.10 0.97 -8.51
N GLU A 323 0.45 1.21 -7.26
CA GLU A 323 1.85 1.30 -6.85
C GLU A 323 2.56 -0.03 -7.00
N THR A 324 3.75 0.00 -7.60
CA THR A 324 4.66 -1.14 -7.57
C THR A 324 6.07 -0.66 -7.28
N ASP A 325 6.66 -1.19 -6.21
CA ASP A 325 8.06 -0.94 -5.88
C ASP A 325 8.97 -1.40 -7.02
N PHE A 326 9.82 -0.52 -7.52
CA PHE A 326 10.70 -0.82 -8.66
C PHE A 326 12.11 -1.24 -8.23
N ASN A 327 12.34 -1.40 -6.94
CA ASN A 327 13.58 -1.94 -6.41
C ASN A 327 13.56 -3.47 -6.38
N GLU A 328 14.73 -4.07 -6.14
CA GLU A 328 14.84 -5.51 -5.90
C GLU A 328 13.96 -5.92 -4.73
N ASN A 329 13.07 -6.89 -4.97
CA ASN A 329 12.18 -7.41 -3.95
C ASN A 329 11.78 -8.87 -4.23
N PRO A 330 12.63 -9.84 -3.86
CA PRO A 330 12.32 -11.26 -4.07
C PRO A 330 11.08 -11.75 -3.35
N LEU A 331 10.66 -11.10 -2.24
CA LEU A 331 9.40 -11.43 -1.55
C LEU A 331 8.17 -10.94 -2.33
N ARG A 332 8.32 -9.95 -3.21
CA ARG A 332 7.29 -9.58 -4.18
C ARG A 332 7.25 -10.57 -5.35
N ASP A 333 8.41 -10.94 -5.86
CA ASP A 333 8.51 -11.63 -7.14
C ASP A 333 8.37 -13.15 -7.03
N ASN A 334 8.78 -13.75 -5.89
CA ASN A 334 8.91 -15.20 -5.73
C ASN A 334 8.06 -15.79 -4.60
N ILE A 335 7.27 -14.99 -3.88
CA ILE A 335 6.45 -15.46 -2.74
C ILE A 335 5.36 -16.46 -3.15
N PHE A 336 4.94 -16.44 -4.40
CA PHE A 336 3.93 -17.32 -4.96
C PHE A 336 4.53 -18.40 -5.87
N ASN A 337 3.77 -19.46 -6.07
CA ASN A 337 4.05 -20.47 -7.11
C ASN A 337 3.83 -19.87 -8.52
N GLU A 338 2.85 -18.99 -8.63
CA GLU A 338 2.55 -18.23 -9.85
C GLU A 338 3.44 -16.98 -9.92
N THR A 339 3.77 -16.55 -11.12
CA THR A 339 4.58 -15.35 -11.34
C THR A 339 3.70 -14.11 -11.48
N VAL A 340 3.96 -13.09 -10.67
CA VAL A 340 3.40 -11.75 -10.87
C VAL A 340 4.24 -11.03 -11.91
N LYS A 341 3.65 -10.73 -13.07
CA LYS A 341 4.36 -10.06 -14.17
C LYS A 341 3.73 -8.71 -14.49
N ILE A 342 4.59 -7.73 -14.74
CA ILE A 342 4.21 -6.47 -15.39
C ILE A 342 4.38 -6.65 -16.88
N ILE A 343 3.29 -6.57 -17.64
CA ILE A 343 3.26 -6.69 -19.08
C ILE A 343 2.61 -5.43 -19.66
N ASN A 344 3.31 -4.73 -20.52
CA ASN A 344 2.83 -3.48 -21.12
C ASN A 344 2.35 -2.45 -20.06
N GLY A 345 3.08 -2.34 -18.95
CA GLY A 345 2.76 -1.42 -17.86
C GLY A 345 1.54 -1.81 -17.00
N LYS A 346 1.12 -3.08 -17.04
CA LYS A 346 -0.05 -3.58 -16.31
C LYS A 346 0.29 -4.87 -15.55
N ILE A 347 -0.37 -5.04 -14.39
CA ILE A 347 -0.50 -6.32 -13.71
C ILE A 347 -1.83 -6.95 -14.13
N TYR A 348 -1.79 -8.25 -14.46
CA TYR A 348 -2.95 -9.04 -14.84
C TYR A 348 -3.36 -9.95 -13.68
N LEU A 349 -4.63 -9.84 -13.28
CA LEU A 349 -5.25 -10.70 -12.30
C LEU A 349 -5.71 -11.97 -12.96
N ASN A 350 -5.47 -13.12 -12.34
CA ASN A 350 -5.98 -14.38 -12.83
C ASN A 350 -7.46 -14.57 -12.44
N ASN A 351 -8.13 -15.54 -13.07
CA ASN A 351 -9.54 -15.83 -12.81
C ASN A 351 -9.75 -16.88 -11.72
N LYS A 352 -8.72 -17.24 -10.95
CA LYS A 352 -8.85 -18.17 -9.82
C LYS A 352 -9.58 -17.49 -8.65
N HIS A 353 -10.15 -18.28 -7.75
CA HIS A 353 -10.92 -17.79 -6.62
C HIS A 353 -10.04 -17.00 -5.61
N GLY A 354 -10.63 -16.00 -4.96
CA GLY A 354 -9.93 -15.12 -4.03
C GLY A 354 -8.89 -14.25 -4.73
N ILE A 355 -7.73 -14.07 -4.12
CA ILE A 355 -6.61 -13.36 -4.77
C ILE A 355 -5.96 -14.19 -5.89
N GLY A 356 -6.30 -15.48 -6.01
CA GLY A 356 -5.92 -16.34 -7.13
C GLY A 356 -4.47 -16.83 -7.13
N PHE A 357 -3.72 -16.64 -6.06
CA PHE A 357 -2.32 -17.00 -5.92
C PHE A 357 -2.10 -17.93 -4.73
N THR A 358 -1.08 -18.78 -4.80
CA THR A 358 -0.72 -19.74 -3.76
C THR A 358 0.72 -19.54 -3.28
N LEU A 359 0.93 -19.58 -1.97
CA LEU A 359 2.26 -19.37 -1.39
C LEU A 359 3.25 -20.46 -1.84
N ASN A 360 4.44 -20.02 -2.21
CA ASN A 360 5.55 -20.91 -2.54
C ASN A 360 6.16 -21.52 -1.27
N LYS A 361 5.89 -22.79 -1.05
CA LYS A 361 6.35 -23.53 0.15
C LYS A 361 7.87 -23.56 0.32
N LYS A 362 8.65 -23.41 -0.76
CA LYS A 362 10.11 -23.35 -0.69
C LYS A 362 10.62 -22.03 -0.11
N ILE A 363 9.86 -20.95 -0.27
CA ILE A 363 10.20 -19.63 0.26
C ILE A 363 9.76 -19.49 1.71
N ILE A 364 8.54 -19.94 2.05
CA ILE A 364 7.98 -19.75 3.40
C ILE A 364 8.51 -20.75 4.45
N LYS A 365 9.26 -21.79 4.06
CA LYS A 365 9.90 -22.75 4.98
C LYS A 365 11.33 -22.39 5.35
N LYS A 366 11.92 -21.37 4.74
CA LYS A 366 13.24 -20.83 5.08
C LYS A 366 13.10 -19.82 6.23
#